data_50e582ddd2f1b59b0b37c834640f3916
#
_entry.id   50e582ddd2f1b59b0b37c834640f3916
#
_cell.length_a   1.000
_cell.length_b   1.000
_cell.length_c   1.000
_cell.angle_alpha   90.00
_cell.angle_beta   90.00
_cell.angle_gamma   90.00
#
_symmetry.space_group_name_H-M   'P 1'
#
loop_
_entity.id
_entity.type
_entity.pdbx_description
1 polymer ?
#
loop_
_entity_poly.entity_id
_entity_poly.type
_entity_poly.pdbx_seq_one_letter_code
_entity_poly.pdbx_strand_id
1 'polypeptide(L)'
;VIPRDRHAMFFATLGVIASSVERLATEIRHLQRTELREAEEFFSAGQKGSSAMPHKRNPVLTENLTGLARIVRASVTPALENVALWHERDIAHSSVERVFGPDATIALDFALQRMAGVVEKLVVYSDAMQENLDQLGGLVHSQQLLLALTQKGVSREDAYVYVQRNAMA
;
A
#
# COMPACT_ATOMS: atom_id res chain seq x y z
N VAL A 1 4.05 -38.31 3.92
CA VAL A 1 4.31 -37.15 3.02
C VAL A 1 3.13 -36.20 3.09
N ILE A 2 3.41 -34.91 3.25
CA ILE A 2 2.37 -33.88 3.30
C ILE A 2 2.27 -33.28 1.89
N PRO A 3 1.06 -33.21 1.29
CA PRO A 3 0.84 -32.54 0.02
C PRO A 3 1.26 -31.06 0.11
N ARG A 4 2.00 -30.58 -0.90
CA ARG A 4 2.56 -29.22 -0.93
C ARG A 4 1.59 -28.16 -1.40
N ASP A 5 0.43 -28.53 -1.93
CA ASP A 5 -0.67 -27.61 -2.26
C ASP A 5 -1.12 -26.77 -1.05
N ARG A 6 -1.13 -27.35 0.16
CA ARG A 6 -1.41 -26.61 1.40
C ARG A 6 -0.33 -25.59 1.74
N HIS A 7 0.94 -25.94 1.53
CA HIS A 7 2.04 -24.99 1.70
C HIS A 7 1.96 -23.88 0.64
N ALA A 8 1.70 -24.21 -0.62
CA ALA A 8 1.52 -23.25 -1.69
C ALA A 8 0.41 -22.24 -1.36
N MET A 9 -0.74 -22.73 -0.84
CA MET A 9 -1.83 -21.85 -0.38
C MET A 9 -1.42 -20.95 0.77
N PHE A 10 -0.66 -21.48 1.74
CA PHE A 10 -0.14 -20.70 2.85
C PHE A 10 0.78 -19.55 2.34
N PHE A 11 1.78 -19.85 1.51
CA PHE A 11 2.69 -18.83 0.99
C PHE A 11 1.99 -17.87 0.03
N ALA A 12 1.01 -18.31 -0.75
CA ALA A 12 0.16 -17.41 -1.55
C ALA A 12 -0.58 -16.40 -0.66
N THR A 13 -1.10 -16.85 0.48
CA THR A 13 -1.75 -15.96 1.46
C THR A 13 -0.75 -14.95 2.05
N LEU A 14 0.46 -15.39 2.41
CA LEU A 14 1.52 -14.46 2.86
C LEU A 14 1.85 -13.43 1.79
N GLY A 15 1.90 -13.82 0.52
CA GLY A 15 2.12 -12.93 -0.61
C GLY A 15 1.01 -11.88 -0.76
N VAL A 16 -0.26 -12.26 -0.55
CA VAL A 16 -1.39 -11.32 -0.55
C VAL A 16 -1.28 -10.33 0.61
N ILE A 17 -0.97 -10.80 1.82
CA ILE A 17 -0.79 -9.94 2.99
C ILE A 17 0.35 -8.94 2.74
N ALA A 18 1.49 -9.41 2.23
CA ALA A 18 2.62 -8.56 1.90
C ALA A 18 2.27 -7.48 0.85
N SER A 19 1.44 -7.83 -0.13
CA SER A 19 0.95 -6.88 -1.14
C SER A 19 0.03 -5.82 -0.53
N SER A 20 -0.76 -6.17 0.48
CA SER A 20 -1.59 -5.22 1.23
C SER A 20 -0.72 -4.28 2.08
N VAL A 21 0.33 -4.79 2.72
CA VAL A 21 1.32 -3.97 3.44
C VAL A 21 2.00 -2.98 2.49
N GLU A 22 2.42 -3.45 1.31
CA GLU A 22 3.04 -2.59 0.29
C GLU A 22 2.09 -1.49 -0.17
N ARG A 23 0.81 -1.81 -0.40
CA ARG A 23 -0.20 -0.82 -0.79
C ARG A 23 -0.32 0.29 0.25
N LEU A 24 -0.44 -0.06 1.53
CA LEU A 24 -0.50 0.92 2.62
C LEU A 24 0.78 1.75 2.72
N ALA A 25 1.94 1.11 2.65
CA ALA A 25 3.24 1.78 2.68
C ALA A 25 3.39 2.76 1.50
N THR A 26 2.96 2.37 0.32
CA THR A 26 3.00 3.22 -0.87
C THR A 26 2.09 4.43 -0.72
N GLU A 27 0.90 4.26 -0.16
CA GLU A 27 -0.01 5.38 0.10
C GLU A 27 0.59 6.40 1.08
N ILE A 28 1.16 5.95 2.19
CA ILE A 28 1.84 6.84 3.14
C ILE A 28 2.98 7.62 2.46
N ARG A 29 3.76 6.95 1.59
CA ARG A 29 4.81 7.61 0.79
C ARG A 29 4.24 8.66 -0.16
N HIS A 30 3.06 8.43 -0.74
CA HIS A 30 2.37 9.42 -1.57
C HIS A 30 1.93 10.62 -0.75
N LEU A 31 1.32 10.41 0.42
CA LEU A 31 0.85 11.47 1.30
C LEU A 31 1.99 12.35 1.85
N GLN A 32 3.19 11.77 2.01
CA GLN A 32 4.38 12.49 2.50
C GLN A 32 5.09 13.32 1.42
N ARG A 33 4.71 13.23 0.15
CA ARG A 33 5.34 14.03 -0.90
C ARG A 33 5.21 15.53 -0.63
N THR A 34 6.23 16.28 -1.06
CA THR A 34 6.31 17.74 -0.85
C THR A 34 5.10 18.48 -1.41
N GLU A 35 4.50 17.95 -2.48
CA GLU A 35 3.34 18.53 -3.16
C GLU A 35 2.03 18.32 -2.41
N LEU A 36 1.94 17.30 -1.55
CA LEU A 36 0.74 16.95 -0.79
C LEU A 36 0.85 17.34 0.69
N ARG A 37 1.84 16.80 1.38
CA ARG A 37 2.09 17.05 2.82
C ARG A 37 0.89 16.74 3.72
N GLU A 38 0.15 15.68 3.39
CA GLU A 38 -1.07 15.33 4.13
C GLU A 38 -0.78 14.42 5.33
N ALA A 39 0.26 13.59 5.23
CA ALA A 39 0.75 12.79 6.35
C ALA A 39 2.24 12.51 6.20
N GLU A 40 2.93 12.21 7.31
CA GLU A 40 4.33 11.78 7.30
C GLU A 40 4.60 10.72 8.37
N GLU A 41 5.64 9.91 8.14
CA GLU A 41 6.21 9.05 9.18
C GLU A 41 6.69 9.90 10.35
N PHE A 42 6.48 9.39 11.58
CA PHE A 42 7.01 10.06 12.76
C PHE A 42 8.54 10.14 12.70
N PHE A 43 9.06 11.34 12.86
CA PHE A 43 10.48 11.62 12.83
C PHE A 43 11.00 11.95 14.24
N SER A 44 11.82 11.07 14.81
CA SER A 44 12.33 11.23 16.16
C SER A 44 13.38 12.34 16.24
N ALA A 45 13.46 12.99 17.40
CA ALA A 45 14.53 13.95 17.66
C ALA A 45 15.90 13.27 17.47
N GLY A 46 16.76 13.89 16.67
CA GLY A 46 18.10 13.35 16.33
C GLY A 46 18.14 12.30 15.21
N GLN A 47 16.99 11.90 14.67
CA GLN A 47 16.93 11.03 13.50
C GLN A 47 17.49 11.74 12.27
N LYS A 48 18.28 11.02 11.47
CA LYS A 48 18.83 11.53 10.20
C LYS A 48 17.99 10.99 9.04
N GLY A 49 17.33 11.88 8.30
CA GLY A 49 16.57 11.50 7.10
C GLY A 49 17.41 11.49 5.82
N SER A 50 18.56 12.18 5.85
CA SER A 50 19.51 12.25 4.74
C SER A 50 20.91 12.51 5.27
N SER A 51 21.92 11.95 4.60
CA SER A 51 23.32 12.21 4.91
C SER A 51 23.80 13.59 4.41
N ALA A 52 23.15 14.15 3.39
CA ALA A 52 23.57 15.38 2.73
C ALA A 52 22.69 16.61 3.07
N MET A 53 21.41 16.40 3.33
CA MET A 53 20.45 17.48 3.59
C MET A 53 19.77 17.30 4.95
N PRO A 54 20.15 18.06 5.99
CA PRO A 54 19.65 17.84 7.37
C PRO A 54 18.13 18.01 7.55
N HIS A 55 17.49 18.80 6.67
CA HIS A 55 16.03 19.05 6.71
C HIS A 55 15.22 18.00 5.97
N LYS A 56 15.86 17.13 5.17
CA LYS A 56 15.15 16.13 4.37
C LYS A 56 14.65 14.99 5.24
N ARG A 57 13.34 14.72 5.17
CA ARG A 57 12.66 13.63 5.86
C ARG A 57 12.18 12.62 4.84
N ASN A 58 12.95 11.55 4.64
CA ASN A 58 12.56 10.47 3.75
C ASN A 58 11.66 9.47 4.49
N PRO A 59 10.66 8.88 3.82
CA PRO A 59 9.79 7.83 4.39
C PRO A 59 10.52 6.47 4.42
N VAL A 60 11.59 6.38 5.23
CA VAL A 60 12.53 5.25 5.24
C VAL A 60 11.87 3.95 5.66
N LEU A 61 10.92 4.01 6.60
CA LEU A 61 10.25 2.82 7.11
C LEU A 61 9.33 2.22 6.04
N THR A 62 8.51 3.03 5.39
CA THR A 62 7.62 2.58 4.32
C THR A 62 8.37 2.23 3.03
N GLU A 63 9.51 2.89 2.74
CA GLU A 63 10.41 2.45 1.67
C GLU A 63 10.93 1.03 1.92
N ASN A 64 11.37 0.75 3.14
CA ASN A 64 11.81 -0.60 3.53
C ASN A 64 10.67 -1.62 3.42
N LEU A 65 9.45 -1.28 3.85
CA LEU A 65 8.28 -2.17 3.76
C LEU A 65 7.94 -2.55 2.32
N THR A 66 8.01 -1.61 1.38
CA THR A 66 7.79 -1.89 -0.04
C THR A 66 8.85 -2.84 -0.62
N GLY A 67 10.08 -2.79 -0.11
CA GLY A 67 11.15 -3.72 -0.46
C GLY A 67 10.91 -5.12 0.10
N LEU A 68 10.58 -5.23 1.40
CA LEU A 68 10.32 -6.52 2.06
C LEU A 68 9.15 -7.28 1.46
N ALA A 69 8.10 -6.57 1.04
CA ALA A 69 6.95 -7.19 0.38
C ALA A 69 7.34 -7.97 -0.89
N ARG A 70 8.37 -7.54 -1.61
CA ARG A 70 8.88 -8.25 -2.79
C ARG A 70 9.53 -9.57 -2.40
N ILE A 71 10.29 -9.60 -1.30
CA ILE A 71 10.91 -10.83 -0.77
C ILE A 71 9.83 -11.84 -0.39
N VAL A 72 8.80 -11.42 0.33
CA VAL A 72 7.71 -12.31 0.73
C VAL A 72 6.97 -12.87 -0.50
N ARG A 73 6.63 -12.03 -1.47
CA ARG A 73 5.98 -12.49 -2.71
C ARG A 73 6.83 -13.45 -3.54
N ALA A 74 8.15 -13.29 -3.50
CA ALA A 74 9.07 -14.18 -4.21
C ALA A 74 8.97 -15.64 -3.73
N SER A 75 8.49 -15.88 -2.50
CA SER A 75 8.30 -17.22 -1.95
C SER A 75 7.12 -17.98 -2.56
N VAL A 76 6.19 -17.30 -3.22
CA VAL A 76 4.97 -17.90 -3.78
C VAL A 76 5.29 -18.83 -4.93
N THR A 77 6.15 -18.40 -5.86
CA THR A 77 6.53 -19.20 -7.03
C THR A 77 7.17 -20.53 -6.63
N PRO A 78 8.25 -20.59 -5.83
CA PRO A 78 8.84 -21.87 -5.45
C PRO A 78 7.90 -22.73 -4.59
N ALA A 79 6.99 -22.12 -3.84
CA ALA A 79 5.97 -22.89 -3.10
C ALA A 79 4.96 -23.58 -4.04
N LEU A 80 4.58 -22.93 -5.13
CA LEU A 80 3.73 -23.53 -6.18
C LEU A 80 4.49 -24.60 -6.97
N GLU A 81 5.75 -24.38 -7.29
CA GLU A 81 6.60 -25.36 -7.98
C GLU A 81 6.79 -26.65 -7.17
N ASN A 82 6.83 -26.52 -5.85
CA ASN A 82 6.95 -27.67 -4.95
C ASN A 82 5.69 -28.55 -4.87
N VAL A 83 4.57 -28.19 -5.49
CA VAL A 83 3.37 -29.03 -5.57
C VAL A 83 3.63 -30.29 -6.41
N ALA A 84 4.42 -30.16 -7.46
CA ALA A 84 4.82 -31.31 -8.28
C ALA A 84 5.72 -32.27 -7.49
N LEU A 85 5.46 -33.58 -7.65
CA LEU A 85 6.20 -34.63 -6.96
C LEU A 85 6.87 -35.54 -7.98
N TRP A 86 8.03 -36.08 -7.61
CA TRP A 86 8.66 -37.23 -8.26
C TRP A 86 8.17 -38.50 -7.54
N HIS A 87 7.18 -39.20 -8.13
CA HIS A 87 6.39 -40.23 -7.49
C HIS A 87 5.69 -39.72 -6.22
N GLU A 88 5.95 -40.32 -5.03
CA GLU A 88 5.34 -39.91 -3.77
C GLU A 88 6.12 -38.81 -3.02
N ARG A 89 7.33 -38.47 -3.48
CA ARG A 89 8.23 -37.52 -2.82
C ARG A 89 9.23 -36.92 -3.80
N ASP A 90 9.59 -35.66 -3.54
CA ASP A 90 10.74 -35.02 -4.21
C ASP A 90 11.66 -34.38 -3.17
N ILE A 91 12.93 -34.77 -3.18
CA ILE A 91 13.95 -34.22 -2.26
C ILE A 91 14.38 -32.81 -2.67
N ALA A 92 14.10 -32.39 -3.90
CA ALA A 92 14.39 -31.04 -4.36
C ALA A 92 13.67 -29.96 -3.51
N HIS A 93 12.50 -30.29 -2.98
CA HIS A 93 11.75 -29.41 -2.06
C HIS A 93 12.58 -28.98 -0.85
N SER A 94 13.39 -29.87 -0.30
CA SER A 94 14.16 -29.62 0.94
C SER A 94 15.14 -28.45 0.80
N SER A 95 15.85 -28.33 -0.31
CA SER A 95 16.79 -27.25 -0.54
C SER A 95 16.11 -25.88 -0.71
N VAL A 96 14.92 -25.88 -1.29
CA VAL A 96 14.13 -24.67 -1.57
C VAL A 96 13.38 -24.19 -0.33
N GLU A 97 12.67 -25.09 0.37
CA GLU A 97 11.87 -24.76 1.54
C GLU A 97 12.69 -24.22 2.72
N ARG A 98 13.94 -24.66 2.85
CA ARG A 98 14.84 -24.17 3.90
C ARG A 98 15.18 -22.69 3.77
N VAL A 99 15.08 -22.14 2.57
CA VAL A 99 15.37 -20.72 2.31
C VAL A 99 14.08 -19.93 2.36
N PHE A 100 13.16 -20.16 1.42
CA PHE A 100 12.00 -19.29 1.29
C PHE A 100 11.03 -19.38 2.49
N GLY A 101 10.95 -20.52 3.16
CA GLY A 101 10.05 -20.72 4.30
C GLY A 101 10.35 -19.77 5.45
N PRO A 102 11.54 -19.84 6.06
CA PRO A 102 11.95 -18.91 7.11
C PRO A 102 11.96 -17.46 6.64
N ASP A 103 12.54 -17.18 5.48
CA ASP A 103 12.72 -15.81 4.99
C ASP A 103 11.40 -15.10 4.79
N ALA A 104 10.40 -15.76 4.20
CA ALA A 104 9.09 -15.18 3.99
C ALA A 104 8.35 -14.88 5.31
N THR A 105 8.39 -15.83 6.25
CA THR A 105 7.67 -15.69 7.53
C THR A 105 8.32 -14.63 8.42
N ILE A 106 9.63 -14.64 8.55
CA ILE A 106 10.39 -13.66 9.35
C ILE A 106 10.25 -12.26 8.74
N ALA A 107 10.40 -12.13 7.41
CA ALA A 107 10.27 -10.86 6.74
C ALA A 107 8.86 -10.27 6.87
N LEU A 108 7.82 -11.11 6.78
CA LEU A 108 6.44 -10.65 6.92
C LEU A 108 6.10 -10.27 8.36
N ASP A 109 6.51 -11.05 9.35
CA ASP A 109 6.30 -10.72 10.77
C ASP A 109 6.94 -9.37 11.10
N PHE A 110 8.19 -9.18 10.72
CA PHE A 110 8.89 -7.90 10.88
C PHE A 110 8.17 -6.75 10.16
N ALA A 111 7.70 -6.98 8.93
CA ALA A 111 7.01 -5.96 8.15
C ALA A 111 5.68 -5.55 8.80
N LEU A 112 4.91 -6.50 9.33
CA LEU A 112 3.65 -6.23 10.02
C LEU A 112 3.86 -5.42 11.30
N GLN A 113 4.84 -5.79 12.11
CA GLN A 113 5.18 -5.03 13.33
C GLN A 113 5.65 -3.61 13.00
N ARG A 114 6.48 -3.46 11.97
CA ARG A 114 6.93 -2.14 11.51
C ARG A 114 5.79 -1.29 10.97
N MET A 115 4.90 -1.88 10.17
CA MET A 115 3.72 -1.17 9.66
C MET A 115 2.80 -0.71 10.80
N ALA A 116 2.56 -1.56 11.79
CA ALA A 116 1.78 -1.20 12.98
C ALA A 116 2.38 0.02 13.69
N GLY A 117 3.70 0.02 13.91
CA GLY A 117 4.38 1.16 14.52
C GLY A 117 4.38 2.44 13.67
N VAL A 118 4.38 2.32 12.34
CA VAL A 118 4.23 3.47 11.43
C VAL A 118 2.83 4.08 11.56
N VAL A 119 1.80 3.24 11.52
CA VAL A 119 0.39 3.69 11.62
C VAL A 119 0.10 4.30 13.00
N GLU A 120 0.58 3.68 14.07
CA GLU A 120 0.39 4.17 15.45
C GLU A 120 0.96 5.58 15.65
N LYS A 121 2.09 5.88 15.00
CA LYS A 121 2.81 7.15 15.15
C LYS A 121 2.65 8.10 13.96
N LEU A 122 1.77 7.78 13.02
CA LEU A 122 1.59 8.59 11.82
C LEU A 122 1.20 10.03 12.19
N VAL A 123 1.93 10.99 11.65
CA VAL A 123 1.61 12.40 11.77
C VAL A 123 0.66 12.78 10.64
N VAL A 124 -0.52 13.32 10.98
CA VAL A 124 -1.55 13.70 10.00
C VAL A 124 -1.74 15.20 10.03
N TYR A 125 -1.75 15.84 8.87
CA TYR A 125 -1.93 17.27 8.67
C TYR A 125 -3.30 17.54 8.05
N SER A 126 -4.33 17.62 8.89
CA SER A 126 -5.71 17.84 8.47
C SER A 126 -5.93 19.13 7.68
N ASP A 127 -5.21 20.18 8.03
CA ASP A 127 -5.32 21.48 7.35
C ASP A 127 -4.79 21.40 5.92
N ALA A 128 -3.65 20.72 5.71
CA ALA A 128 -3.12 20.46 4.37
C ALA A 128 -4.07 19.59 3.52
N MET A 129 -4.70 18.58 4.13
CA MET A 129 -5.73 17.78 3.46
C MET A 129 -6.91 18.66 3.00
N GLN A 130 -7.36 19.58 3.85
CA GLN A 130 -8.45 20.49 3.51
C GLN A 130 -8.03 21.45 2.40
N GLU A 131 -6.84 22.04 2.48
CA GLU A 131 -6.30 22.92 1.44
C GLU A 131 -6.21 22.20 0.08
N ASN A 132 -5.71 20.97 0.06
CA ASN A 132 -5.63 20.17 -1.16
C ASN A 132 -7.02 19.82 -1.73
N LEU A 133 -7.99 19.51 -0.87
CA LEU A 133 -9.37 19.25 -1.28
C LEU A 133 -10.01 20.48 -1.94
N ASP A 134 -9.72 21.67 -1.41
CA ASP A 134 -10.29 22.94 -1.87
C ASP A 134 -9.52 23.54 -3.05
N GLN A 135 -8.37 23.01 -3.40
CA GLN A 135 -7.46 23.55 -4.43
C GLN A 135 -8.14 23.83 -5.78
N LEU A 136 -9.09 22.99 -6.15
CA LEU A 136 -9.86 23.11 -7.40
C LEU A 136 -11.23 23.79 -7.20
N GLY A 137 -11.40 24.63 -6.17
CA GLY A 137 -12.61 25.43 -5.99
C GLY A 137 -13.91 24.62 -5.88
N GLY A 138 -13.84 23.42 -5.29
CA GLY A 138 -15.01 22.59 -5.07
C GLY A 138 -15.40 21.65 -6.21
N LEU A 139 -14.57 21.50 -7.26
CA LEU A 139 -14.83 20.57 -8.37
C LEU A 139 -15.02 19.11 -7.92
N VAL A 140 -14.43 18.74 -6.79
CA VAL A 140 -14.61 17.42 -6.15
C VAL A 140 -16.08 17.11 -5.85
N HIS A 141 -16.93 18.14 -5.66
CA HIS A 141 -18.35 18.01 -5.36
C HIS A 141 -19.25 17.99 -6.63
N SER A 142 -18.70 18.03 -7.83
CA SER A 142 -19.45 18.11 -9.09
C SER A 142 -20.47 16.98 -9.25
N GLN A 143 -20.14 15.74 -8.86
CA GLN A 143 -21.08 14.63 -8.89
C GLN A 143 -22.24 14.82 -7.91
N GLN A 144 -21.96 15.29 -6.71
CA GLN A 144 -22.97 15.54 -5.69
C GLN A 144 -23.96 16.62 -6.14
N LEU A 145 -23.44 17.68 -6.75
CA LEU A 145 -24.26 18.75 -7.35
C LEU A 145 -25.14 18.21 -8.48
N LEU A 146 -24.59 17.38 -9.38
CA LEU A 146 -25.35 16.75 -10.46
C LEU A 146 -26.53 15.93 -9.91
N LEU A 147 -26.28 15.10 -8.88
CA LEU A 147 -27.31 14.29 -8.25
C LEU A 147 -28.37 15.16 -7.56
N ALA A 148 -27.99 16.24 -6.90
CA ALA A 148 -28.92 17.16 -6.27
C ALA A 148 -29.83 17.86 -7.29
N LEU A 149 -29.32 18.24 -8.46
CA LEU A 149 -30.09 18.80 -9.54
C LEU A 149 -31.13 17.81 -10.11
N THR A 150 -30.72 16.56 -10.32
CA THR A 150 -31.63 15.51 -10.79
C THR A 150 -32.74 15.21 -9.78
N GLN A 151 -32.42 15.19 -8.48
CA GLN A 151 -33.43 15.03 -7.42
C GLN A 151 -34.44 16.17 -7.37
N LYS A 152 -34.07 17.36 -7.83
CA LYS A 152 -34.96 18.53 -7.96
C LYS A 152 -35.74 18.57 -9.28
N GLY A 153 -35.67 17.51 -10.09
CA GLY A 153 -36.46 17.35 -11.31
C GLY A 153 -35.77 17.84 -12.59
N VAL A 154 -34.52 18.24 -12.55
CA VAL A 154 -33.72 18.52 -13.76
C VAL A 154 -33.40 17.20 -14.45
N SER A 155 -33.50 17.13 -15.79
CA SER A 155 -33.07 15.93 -16.51
C SER A 155 -31.59 15.64 -16.25
N ARG A 156 -31.20 14.38 -16.31
CA ARG A 156 -29.79 14.01 -16.07
C ARG A 156 -28.87 14.63 -17.11
N GLU A 157 -29.33 14.73 -18.34
CA GLU A 157 -28.62 15.33 -19.48
C GLU A 157 -28.36 16.81 -19.23
N ASP A 158 -29.43 17.57 -18.87
CA ASP A 158 -29.30 18.99 -18.58
C ASP A 158 -28.46 19.26 -17.34
N ALA A 159 -28.64 18.48 -16.28
CA ALA A 159 -27.82 18.57 -15.07
C ALA A 159 -26.36 18.35 -15.38
N TYR A 160 -26.02 17.36 -16.23
CA TYR A 160 -24.64 17.11 -16.67
C TYR A 160 -24.07 18.31 -17.42
N VAL A 161 -24.81 18.86 -18.38
CA VAL A 161 -24.37 20.03 -19.15
C VAL A 161 -24.12 21.24 -18.25
N TYR A 162 -25.04 21.50 -17.29
CA TYR A 162 -24.88 22.64 -16.37
C TYR A 162 -23.62 22.46 -15.47
N VAL A 163 -23.43 21.28 -14.89
CA VAL A 163 -22.26 21.02 -14.02
C VAL A 163 -20.98 21.08 -14.83
N GLN A 164 -20.93 20.42 -16.00
CA GLN A 164 -19.74 20.40 -16.85
C GLN A 164 -19.32 21.81 -17.30
N ARG A 165 -20.27 22.60 -17.79
CA ARG A 165 -20.01 23.97 -18.25
C ARG A 165 -19.37 24.83 -17.16
N ASN A 166 -19.88 24.73 -15.91
CA ASN A 166 -19.36 25.51 -14.80
C ASN A 166 -18.01 24.94 -14.24
N ALA A 167 -17.81 23.62 -14.36
CA ALA A 167 -16.58 22.98 -13.91
C ALA A 167 -15.40 23.20 -14.88
N MET A 168 -15.67 23.52 -16.15
CA MET A 168 -14.66 23.71 -17.19
C MET A 168 -14.39 25.20 -17.49
N ALA A 169 -15.07 26.13 -16.83
CA ALA A 169 -14.88 27.57 -16.95
C ALA A 169 -13.74 28.04 -16.05
#